data_c8f833e0217e398a41a3fbc1fa312c4e
#
_entry.id   c8f833e0217e398a41a3fbc1fa312c4e
#
_cell.length_a   1.000
_cell.length_b   1.000
_cell.length_c   1.000
_cell.angle_alpha   90.00
_cell.angle_beta   90.00
_cell.angle_gamma   90.00
#
_symmetry.space_group_name_H-M   'P 1'
#
loop_
_entity.id
_entity.type
_entity.pdbx_description
1 polymer ?
#
loop_
_entity_poly.entity_id
_entity_poly.type
_entity_poly.pdbx_seq_one_letter_code
_entity_poly.pdbx_strand_id
1 'polypeptide(L)'
;MVRIKSKISLMIFGILLLSLYFCINPLYIDFQGKVLIKSNELNKKYIKLSDILPIGKGQLSAYLILDSEERNKLPNNIIHCKILYTDDTTIVKKLLNLRFLNTQGDMCTDNSRLVICENSNKIFTTYILLEDKIMGLQSNVTGWIEPTDKESFCDIFKNFRRYNYPLLIK
;
A
#
# COMPACT_ATOMS: atom_id res chain seq x y z
N MET A 1 2.89 -10.75 49.77
CA MET A 1 3.20 -11.50 48.54
C MET A 1 2.04 -11.52 47.50
N VAL A 2 0.77 -11.50 47.90
CA VAL A 2 -0.40 -11.49 47.00
C VAL A 2 -0.49 -10.22 46.11
N ARG A 3 -0.23 -9.02 46.67
CA ARG A 3 -0.31 -7.73 45.95
C ARG A 3 0.66 -7.58 44.76
N ILE A 4 1.83 -8.21 44.82
CA ILE A 4 2.83 -8.14 43.73
C ILE A 4 2.40 -9.01 42.55
N LYS A 5 1.86 -10.21 42.81
CA LYS A 5 1.34 -11.11 41.77
C LYS A 5 0.19 -10.46 41.00
N SER A 6 -0.71 -9.73 41.68
CA SER A 6 -1.82 -9.01 41.05
C SER A 6 -1.33 -7.88 40.12
N LYS A 7 -0.32 -7.11 40.52
CA LYS A 7 0.24 -6.05 39.65
C LYS A 7 0.94 -6.58 38.41
N ILE A 8 1.67 -7.70 38.53
CA ILE A 8 2.32 -8.35 37.40
C ILE A 8 1.27 -8.89 36.42
N SER A 9 0.21 -9.55 36.94
CA SER A 9 -0.89 -10.05 36.12
C SER A 9 -1.61 -8.93 35.36
N LEU A 10 -1.86 -7.78 35.99
CA LEU A 10 -2.47 -6.62 35.36
C LEU A 10 -1.58 -6.02 34.24
N MET A 11 -0.27 -5.98 34.48
CA MET A 11 0.71 -5.48 33.49
C MET A 11 0.76 -6.40 32.27
N ILE A 12 0.80 -7.73 32.48
CA ILE A 12 0.78 -8.72 31.39
C ILE A 12 -0.51 -8.58 30.56
N PHE A 13 -1.65 -8.46 31.23
CA PHE A 13 -2.94 -8.27 30.59
C PHE A 13 -2.98 -6.98 29.75
N GLY A 14 -2.45 -5.89 30.27
CA GLY A 14 -2.33 -4.62 29.55
C GLY A 14 -1.45 -4.75 28.29
N ILE A 15 -0.32 -5.44 28.37
CA ILE A 15 0.56 -5.70 27.23
C ILE A 15 -0.16 -6.55 26.15
N LEU A 16 -0.91 -7.57 26.57
CA LEU A 16 -1.68 -8.40 25.65
C LEU A 16 -2.77 -7.61 24.92
N LEU A 17 -3.51 -6.75 25.65
CA LEU A 17 -4.52 -5.89 25.03
C LEU A 17 -3.90 -4.90 24.04
N LEU A 18 -2.77 -4.31 24.40
CA LEU A 18 -2.04 -3.39 23.52
C LEU A 18 -1.53 -4.10 22.26
N SER A 19 -1.01 -5.31 22.41
CA SER A 19 -0.57 -6.14 21.28
C SER A 19 -1.74 -6.48 20.34
N LEU A 20 -2.88 -6.87 20.88
CA LEU A 20 -4.10 -7.13 20.10
C LEU A 20 -4.59 -5.87 19.37
N TYR A 21 -4.56 -4.71 20.04
CA TYR A 21 -4.91 -3.44 19.41
C TYR A 21 -4.03 -3.14 18.18
N PHE A 22 -2.71 -3.33 18.29
CA PHE A 22 -1.79 -3.11 17.17
C PHE A 22 -1.89 -4.19 16.08
N CYS A 23 -2.33 -5.40 16.40
CA CYS A 23 -2.65 -6.39 15.35
C CYS A 23 -3.89 -5.99 14.54
N ILE A 24 -4.82 -5.24 15.13
CA ILE A 24 -6.00 -4.71 14.45
C ILE A 24 -5.68 -3.40 13.70
N ASN A 25 -4.86 -2.54 14.31
CA ASN A 25 -4.44 -1.24 13.81
C ASN A 25 -2.91 -1.15 13.69
N PRO A 26 -2.29 -1.86 12.75
CA PRO A 26 -0.84 -1.92 12.64
C PRO A 26 -0.22 -0.54 12.46
N LEU A 27 0.94 -0.35 13.10
CA LEU A 27 1.76 0.84 12.88
C LEU A 27 2.50 0.69 11.54
N TYR A 28 2.54 1.76 10.78
CA TYR A 28 3.36 1.87 9.57
C TYR A 28 4.47 2.89 9.80
N ILE A 29 5.70 2.47 9.56
CA ILE A 29 6.88 3.34 9.60
C ILE A 29 7.53 3.30 8.23
N ASP A 30 7.59 4.47 7.58
CA ASP A 30 8.21 4.65 6.27
C ASP A 30 9.64 5.16 6.45
N PHE A 31 10.61 4.35 6.07
CA PHE A 31 11.98 4.82 5.89
C PHE A 31 12.14 5.32 4.45
N GLN A 32 12.29 6.63 4.32
CA GLN A 32 12.48 7.26 3.01
C GLN A 32 13.72 6.70 2.33
N GLY A 33 13.50 5.86 1.31
CA GLY A 33 14.53 5.37 0.40
C GLY A 33 14.47 6.16 -0.91
N LYS A 34 15.60 6.31 -1.59
CA LYS A 34 15.60 6.84 -2.96
C LYS A 34 14.95 5.82 -3.88
N VAL A 35 13.82 6.18 -4.45
CA VAL A 35 13.20 5.40 -5.51
C VAL A 35 13.92 5.73 -6.82
N LEU A 36 14.52 4.72 -7.44
CA LEU A 36 15.15 4.86 -8.75
C LEU A 36 14.05 4.71 -9.81
N ILE A 37 13.82 5.72 -10.62
CA ILE A 37 12.83 5.69 -11.70
C ILE A 37 13.52 5.95 -13.03
N LYS A 38 13.16 5.23 -14.07
CA LYS A 38 13.62 5.44 -15.44
C LYS A 38 12.91 6.64 -16.04
N SER A 39 13.56 7.79 -16.08
CA SER A 39 12.97 9.09 -16.46
C SER A 39 12.48 9.15 -17.91
N ASN A 40 13.08 8.40 -18.84
CA ASN A 40 12.77 8.48 -20.27
C ASN A 40 11.34 8.03 -20.63
N GLU A 41 10.69 7.26 -19.76
CA GLU A 41 9.34 6.73 -20.00
C GLU A 41 8.22 7.65 -19.47
N LEU A 42 8.57 8.63 -18.62
CA LEU A 42 7.61 9.50 -17.94
C LEU A 42 6.89 10.50 -18.85
N ASN A 43 7.44 10.80 -20.02
CA ASN A 43 6.85 11.75 -20.99
C ASN A 43 5.78 11.10 -21.89
N LYS A 44 5.56 9.80 -21.76
CA LYS A 44 4.55 9.10 -22.57
C LYS A 44 3.14 9.40 -22.06
N LYS A 45 2.19 9.52 -22.98
CA LYS A 45 0.76 9.68 -22.66
C LYS A 45 0.23 8.51 -21.85
N TYR A 46 0.74 7.32 -22.09
CA TYR A 46 0.40 6.11 -21.34
C TYR A 46 1.66 5.46 -20.81
N ILE A 47 1.63 5.08 -19.56
CA ILE A 47 2.75 4.43 -18.86
C ILE A 47 2.29 3.14 -18.18
N LYS A 48 3.23 2.25 -17.94
CA LYS A 48 3.10 1.12 -17.02
C LYS A 48 4.13 1.25 -15.93
N LEU A 49 3.80 0.84 -14.71
CA LEU A 49 4.77 0.87 -13.62
C LEU A 49 5.96 -0.04 -13.90
N SER A 50 5.75 -1.16 -14.62
CA SER A 50 6.84 -2.05 -15.05
C SER A 50 7.89 -1.38 -15.96
N ASP A 51 7.50 -0.36 -16.72
CA ASP A 51 8.40 0.32 -17.66
C ASP A 51 9.28 1.35 -16.94
N ILE A 52 8.75 1.97 -15.87
CA ILE A 52 9.41 3.04 -15.13
C ILE A 52 10.21 2.55 -13.91
N LEU A 53 9.85 1.40 -13.34
CA LEU A 53 10.49 0.87 -12.14
C LEU A 53 11.64 -0.09 -12.49
N PRO A 54 12.73 -0.10 -11.69
CA PRO A 54 13.85 -1.03 -11.85
C PRO A 54 13.50 -2.39 -11.23
N ILE A 55 12.60 -3.14 -11.86
CA ILE A 55 12.17 -4.46 -11.38
C ILE A 55 13.19 -5.51 -11.77
N GLY A 56 13.67 -6.27 -10.81
CA GLY A 56 14.56 -7.41 -10.99
C GLY A 56 13.82 -8.74 -11.17
N LYS A 57 14.46 -9.83 -10.76
CA LYS A 57 13.92 -11.19 -10.80
C LYS A 57 13.47 -11.68 -9.42
N GLY A 58 13.45 -10.79 -8.41
CA GLY A 58 13.13 -11.14 -7.03
C GLY A 58 11.63 -11.37 -6.81
N GLN A 59 11.32 -11.87 -5.61
CA GLN A 59 9.94 -12.00 -5.16
C GLN A 59 9.33 -10.60 -4.96
N LEU A 60 8.20 -10.36 -5.60
CA LEU A 60 7.47 -9.11 -5.47
C LEU A 60 6.40 -9.22 -4.39
N SER A 61 6.23 -8.12 -3.65
CA SER A 61 5.12 -7.93 -2.71
C SER A 61 4.62 -6.50 -2.80
N ALA A 62 3.35 -6.30 -2.42
CA ALA A 62 2.74 -4.98 -2.38
C ALA A 62 1.95 -4.79 -1.08
N TYR A 63 1.98 -3.57 -0.56
CA TYR A 63 1.26 -3.16 0.63
C TYR A 63 0.40 -1.94 0.29
N LEU A 64 -0.86 -2.00 0.67
CA LEU A 64 -1.81 -0.90 0.59
C LEU A 64 -2.06 -0.39 2.01
N ILE A 65 -1.59 0.81 2.30
CA ILE A 65 -1.75 1.48 3.59
C ILE A 65 -2.84 2.52 3.42
N LEU A 66 -3.95 2.35 4.11
CA LEU A 66 -5.14 3.18 4.00
C LEU A 66 -5.28 4.09 5.22
N ASP A 67 -5.55 5.35 4.99
CA ASP A 67 -6.01 6.22 6.06
C ASP A 67 -7.46 5.89 6.46
N SER A 68 -7.98 6.59 7.45
CA SER A 68 -9.32 6.31 7.97
C SER A 68 -10.43 6.75 7.01
N GLU A 69 -10.22 7.81 6.26
CA GLU A 69 -11.22 8.38 5.34
C GLU A 69 -11.33 7.53 4.09
N GLU A 70 -10.21 7.25 3.44
CA GLU A 70 -10.13 6.41 2.24
C GLU A 70 -10.67 4.99 2.51
N ARG A 71 -10.33 4.41 3.68
CA ARG A 71 -10.83 3.09 4.08
C ARG A 71 -12.35 3.01 4.12
N ASN A 72 -13.03 4.10 4.49
CA ASN A 72 -14.49 4.15 4.54
C ASN A 72 -15.14 4.32 3.16
N LYS A 73 -14.38 4.79 2.18
CA LYS A 73 -14.83 5.02 0.80
C LYS A 73 -14.48 3.87 -0.15
N LEU A 74 -13.76 2.85 0.34
CA LEU A 74 -13.40 1.69 -0.48
C LEU A 74 -14.63 0.98 -1.06
N PRO A 75 -14.54 0.45 -2.29
CA PRO A 75 -15.54 -0.45 -2.82
C PRO A 75 -15.80 -1.64 -1.88
N ASN A 76 -17.06 -2.05 -1.72
CA ASN A 76 -17.49 -3.09 -0.76
C ASN A 76 -16.80 -4.46 -0.93
N ASN A 77 -16.18 -4.70 -2.06
CA ASN A 77 -15.49 -5.95 -2.39
C ASN A 77 -14.00 -5.94 -2.01
N ILE A 78 -13.49 -4.84 -1.44
CA ILE A 78 -12.14 -4.73 -0.88
C ILE A 78 -12.24 -4.76 0.64
N ILE A 79 -11.32 -5.44 1.30
CA ILE A 79 -11.33 -5.57 2.77
C ILE A 79 -11.04 -4.20 3.41
N HIS A 80 -11.95 -3.74 4.29
CA HIS A 80 -11.83 -2.47 4.99
C HIS A 80 -10.92 -2.61 6.22
N CYS A 81 -9.61 -2.56 6.03
CA CYS A 81 -8.64 -2.54 7.13
C CYS A 81 -7.49 -1.56 6.82
N LYS A 82 -6.70 -1.22 7.84
CA LYS A 82 -5.67 -0.19 7.72
C LYS A 82 -4.54 -0.58 6.77
N ILE A 83 -4.10 -1.83 6.81
CA ILE A 83 -3.05 -2.33 5.92
C ILE A 83 -3.51 -3.62 5.27
N LEU A 84 -3.49 -3.62 3.95
CA LEU A 84 -3.66 -4.79 3.10
C LEU A 84 -2.34 -5.14 2.45
N TYR A 85 -2.10 -6.41 2.14
CA TYR A 85 -0.90 -6.82 1.45
C TYR A 85 -1.11 -8.04 0.56
N THR A 86 -0.21 -8.19 -0.40
CA THR A 86 -0.04 -9.42 -1.17
C THR A 86 1.43 -9.72 -1.37
N ASP A 87 1.81 -10.98 -1.27
CA ASP A 87 3.11 -11.54 -1.63
C ASP A 87 3.01 -12.45 -2.87
N ASP A 88 1.85 -12.45 -3.51
CA ASP A 88 1.66 -13.10 -4.81
C ASP A 88 2.28 -12.25 -5.92
N THR A 89 3.44 -12.67 -6.38
CA THR A 89 4.17 -12.02 -7.48
C THR A 89 3.32 -11.86 -8.75
N THR A 90 2.36 -12.75 -8.99
CA THR A 90 1.47 -12.67 -10.17
C THR A 90 0.53 -11.48 -10.06
N ILE A 91 -0.05 -11.26 -8.88
CA ILE A 91 -0.94 -10.13 -8.60
C ILE A 91 -0.16 -8.82 -8.69
N VAL A 92 1.03 -8.76 -8.09
CA VAL A 92 1.87 -7.56 -8.18
C VAL A 92 2.28 -7.27 -9.62
N LYS A 93 2.64 -8.29 -10.41
CA LYS A 93 2.94 -8.12 -11.84
C LYS A 93 1.74 -7.63 -12.64
N LYS A 94 0.51 -8.08 -12.33
CA LYS A 94 -0.71 -7.53 -12.95
C LYS A 94 -0.81 -6.02 -12.69
N LEU A 95 -0.63 -5.59 -11.44
CA LEU A 95 -0.64 -4.16 -11.08
C LEU A 95 0.43 -3.37 -11.83
N LEU A 96 1.66 -3.88 -11.88
CA LEU A 96 2.77 -3.24 -12.56
C LEU A 96 2.58 -3.10 -14.08
N ASN A 97 1.84 -4.03 -14.69
CA ASN A 97 1.57 -4.05 -16.13
C ASN A 97 0.27 -3.35 -16.52
N LEU A 98 -0.52 -2.86 -15.58
CA LEU A 98 -1.65 -2.02 -15.89
C LEU A 98 -1.20 -0.77 -16.65
N ARG A 99 -2.06 -0.35 -17.57
CA ARG A 99 -1.86 0.86 -18.36
C ARG A 99 -2.49 2.04 -17.63
N PHE A 100 -1.71 3.09 -17.43
CA PHE A 100 -2.17 4.33 -16.82
C PHE A 100 -2.09 5.48 -17.83
N LEU A 101 -3.09 6.33 -17.83
CA LEU A 101 -3.06 7.63 -18.50
C LEU A 101 -2.24 8.58 -17.64
N ASN A 102 -1.18 9.12 -18.19
CA ASN A 102 -0.38 10.15 -17.54
C ASN A 102 -1.05 11.51 -17.78
N THR A 103 -1.66 12.05 -16.76
CA THR A 103 -2.38 13.33 -16.85
C THR A 103 -1.45 14.53 -16.66
N GLN A 104 -0.24 14.28 -16.13
CA GLN A 104 0.71 15.33 -15.70
C GLN A 104 0.09 16.35 -14.71
N GLY A 105 -1.08 15.99 -14.16
CA GLY A 105 -1.78 16.79 -13.17
C GLY A 105 -1.23 16.55 -11.77
N ASP A 106 -1.66 17.41 -10.87
CA ASP A 106 -1.49 17.24 -9.44
C ASP A 106 -2.88 17.12 -8.81
N MET A 107 -3.09 16.05 -8.07
CA MET A 107 -4.32 15.82 -7.31
C MET A 107 -3.97 15.91 -5.83
N CYS A 108 -4.81 16.61 -5.07
CA CYS A 108 -4.68 16.55 -3.62
C CYS A 108 -5.13 15.15 -3.19
N THR A 109 -4.17 14.27 -2.92
CA THR A 109 -4.44 12.90 -2.49
C THR A 109 -4.39 12.81 -0.97
N ASP A 110 -5.21 11.93 -0.42
CA ASP A 110 -5.16 11.55 0.98
C ASP A 110 -3.85 10.85 1.34
N ASN A 111 -3.69 10.49 2.62
CA ASN A 111 -2.46 9.86 3.12
C ASN A 111 -2.35 8.36 2.79
N SER A 112 -3.27 7.81 2.01
CA SER A 112 -3.22 6.40 1.59
C SER A 112 -2.07 6.15 0.63
N ARG A 113 -1.38 5.02 0.81
CA ARG A 113 -0.15 4.71 0.08
C ARG A 113 -0.15 3.28 -0.46
N LEU A 114 0.39 3.15 -1.65
CA LEU A 114 0.79 1.87 -2.24
C LEU A 114 2.31 1.75 -2.17
N VAL A 115 2.79 0.69 -1.53
CA VAL A 115 4.23 0.38 -1.41
C VAL A 115 4.50 -0.92 -2.15
N ILE A 116 5.46 -0.92 -3.07
CA ILE A 116 5.90 -2.11 -3.81
C ILE A 116 7.32 -2.46 -3.38
N CYS A 117 7.53 -3.73 -3.09
CA CYS A 117 8.80 -4.26 -2.66
C CYS A 117 9.27 -5.41 -3.55
N GLU A 118 10.59 -5.55 -3.68
CA GLU A 118 11.26 -6.72 -4.25
C GLU A 118 12.23 -7.29 -3.20
N ASN A 119 12.13 -8.59 -2.90
CA ASN A 119 12.90 -9.25 -1.83
C ASN A 119 12.86 -8.46 -0.50
N SER A 120 11.67 -8.01 -0.11
CA SER A 120 11.41 -7.16 1.07
C SER A 120 11.97 -5.73 1.01
N ASN A 121 12.78 -5.37 0.03
CA ASN A 121 13.28 -4.01 -0.17
C ASN A 121 12.24 -3.16 -0.90
N LYS A 122 11.97 -1.97 -0.39
CA LYS A 122 11.07 -1.02 -1.02
C LYS A 122 11.66 -0.51 -2.35
N ILE A 123 10.94 -0.71 -3.45
CA ILE A 123 11.32 -0.23 -4.78
C ILE A 123 10.45 0.92 -5.27
N PHE A 124 9.23 1.06 -4.72
CA PHE A 124 8.32 2.13 -5.11
C PHE A 124 7.36 2.48 -3.98
N THR A 125 7.05 3.75 -3.82
CA THR A 125 5.97 4.26 -2.96
C THR A 125 5.24 5.34 -3.73
N THR A 126 3.92 5.29 -3.70
CA THR A 126 3.05 6.27 -4.31
C THR A 126 1.81 6.48 -3.45
N TYR A 127 1.23 7.68 -3.49
CA TYR A 127 -0.12 7.88 -2.98
C TYR A 127 -1.10 7.14 -3.88
N ILE A 128 -2.22 6.73 -3.33
CA ILE A 128 -3.27 6.00 -4.04
C ILE A 128 -4.64 6.50 -3.61
N LEU A 129 -5.53 6.62 -4.57
CA LEU A 129 -6.94 6.91 -4.38
C LEU A 129 -7.77 5.79 -5.01
N LEU A 130 -8.73 5.24 -4.27
CA LEU A 130 -9.58 4.10 -4.68
C LEU A 130 -11.07 4.42 -4.55
N GLU A 131 -11.46 5.66 -4.76
CA GLU A 131 -12.87 6.05 -4.76
C GLU A 131 -13.55 5.67 -6.08
N ASP A 132 -14.84 5.30 -6.05
CA ASP A 132 -15.59 4.85 -7.23
C ASP A 132 -15.49 5.79 -8.45
N LYS A 133 -15.42 7.10 -8.21
CA LYS A 133 -15.37 8.10 -9.28
C LYS A 133 -13.95 8.45 -9.69
N ILE A 134 -13.02 8.49 -8.73
CA ILE A 134 -11.66 8.96 -8.93
C ILE A 134 -10.72 7.89 -8.41
N MET A 135 -9.94 7.30 -9.31
CA MET A 135 -8.97 6.26 -8.98
C MET A 135 -7.66 6.56 -9.65
N GLY A 136 -6.58 6.37 -8.93
CA GLY A 136 -5.26 6.54 -9.52
C GLY A 136 -4.13 6.52 -8.50
N LEU A 137 -2.96 6.84 -9.01
CA LEU A 137 -1.72 6.89 -8.26
C LEU A 137 -1.08 8.26 -8.44
N GLN A 138 -0.42 8.76 -7.40
CA GLN A 138 0.32 10.01 -7.45
C GLN A 138 1.66 9.89 -6.75
N SER A 139 2.71 10.29 -7.44
CA SER A 139 4.03 10.44 -6.85
C SER A 139 4.67 11.76 -7.31
N ASN A 140 5.69 12.22 -6.58
CA ASN A 140 6.47 13.40 -6.97
C ASN A 140 7.16 13.24 -8.33
N VAL A 141 7.22 12.05 -8.88
CA VAL A 141 7.90 11.73 -10.13
C VAL A 141 6.92 11.58 -11.29
N THR A 142 5.79 10.89 -11.07
CA THR A 142 4.81 10.64 -12.14
C THR A 142 3.73 11.72 -12.21
N GLY A 143 3.56 12.55 -11.17
CA GLY A 143 2.32 13.30 -11.01
C GLY A 143 1.14 12.33 -10.82
N TRP A 144 -0.06 12.79 -11.16
CA TRP A 144 -1.27 11.98 -11.13
C TRP A 144 -1.38 11.10 -12.38
N ILE A 145 -1.58 9.81 -12.18
CA ILE A 145 -1.81 8.82 -13.23
C ILE A 145 -3.08 8.02 -12.97
N GLU A 146 -3.91 7.88 -13.99
CA GLU A 146 -5.21 7.21 -13.89
C GLU A 146 -5.18 5.85 -14.59
N PRO A 147 -5.70 4.77 -13.98
CA PRO A 147 -5.83 3.50 -14.67
C PRO A 147 -6.78 3.63 -15.87
N THR A 148 -6.37 3.14 -17.02
CA THR A 148 -7.25 3.11 -18.22
C THR A 148 -8.39 2.11 -18.07
N ASP A 149 -8.24 1.15 -17.19
CA ASP A 149 -9.24 0.14 -16.80
C ASP A 149 -9.38 0.16 -15.27
N LYS A 150 -10.40 0.90 -14.80
CA LYS A 150 -10.67 1.07 -13.36
C LYS A 150 -11.14 -0.23 -12.70
N GLU A 151 -11.87 -1.07 -13.43
CA GLU A 151 -12.38 -2.33 -12.92
C GLU A 151 -11.22 -3.30 -12.65
N SER A 152 -10.34 -3.51 -13.63
CA SER A 152 -9.13 -4.31 -13.46
C SER A 152 -8.22 -3.78 -12.35
N PHE A 153 -8.14 -2.47 -12.18
CA PHE A 153 -7.36 -1.86 -11.10
C PHE A 153 -7.93 -2.20 -9.72
N CYS A 154 -9.25 -2.08 -9.53
CA CYS A 154 -9.92 -2.47 -8.29
C CYS A 154 -9.82 -3.97 -8.03
N ASP A 155 -9.96 -4.80 -9.08
CA ASP A 155 -9.93 -6.26 -8.96
C ASP A 155 -8.60 -6.79 -8.44
N ILE A 156 -7.52 -6.08 -8.68
CA ILE A 156 -6.22 -6.43 -8.11
C ILE A 156 -6.27 -6.38 -6.59
N PHE A 157 -6.87 -5.31 -6.01
CA PHE A 157 -6.90 -5.13 -4.55
C PHE A 157 -7.88 -6.08 -3.83
N LYS A 158 -8.84 -6.67 -4.53
CA LYS A 158 -9.68 -7.76 -3.99
C LYS A 158 -8.86 -8.99 -3.56
N ASN A 159 -7.70 -9.18 -4.17
CA ASN A 159 -6.78 -10.28 -3.88
C ASN A 159 -5.78 -9.95 -2.77
N PHE A 160 -5.83 -8.76 -2.22
CA PHE A 160 -5.01 -8.41 -1.09
C PHE A 160 -5.67 -8.95 0.18
N ARG A 161 -4.84 -9.36 1.13
CA ARG A 161 -5.27 -9.88 2.43
C ARG A 161 -4.87 -8.92 3.54
N ARG A 162 -5.55 -9.01 4.67
CA ARG A 162 -5.24 -8.20 5.84
C ARG A 162 -3.82 -8.49 6.33
N TYR A 163 -3.09 -7.44 6.64
CA TYR A 163 -1.81 -7.53 7.32
C TYR A 163 -2.03 -7.69 8.83
N ASN A 164 -1.61 -8.82 9.41
CA ASN A 164 -1.94 -9.23 10.78
C ASN A 164 -0.80 -9.02 11.78
N TYR A 165 0.29 -8.35 11.39
CA TYR A 165 1.38 -8.03 12.30
C TYR A 165 1.22 -6.63 12.87
N PRO A 166 1.67 -6.36 14.13
CA PRO A 166 1.47 -5.07 14.79
C PRO A 166 2.27 -3.92 14.18
N LEU A 167 3.30 -4.22 13.41
CA LEU A 167 4.23 -3.22 12.86
C LEU A 167 4.63 -3.59 11.43
N LEU A 168 4.52 -2.62 10.53
CA LEU A 168 5.05 -2.68 9.16
C LEU A 168 6.13 -1.60 9.02
N ILE A 169 7.35 -2.01 8.70
CA ILE A 169 8.50 -1.14 8.43
C ILE A 169 8.90 -1.33 6.96
N LYS A 170 8.93 -0.24 6.19
CA LYS A 170 9.32 -0.26 4.77
C LYS A 170 10.09 0.99 4.34
#